data_14034a5b1c3cba4a939f4b033a60e40e
#
_entry.id   14034a5b1c3cba4a939f4b033a60e40e
#
_cell.length_a   1.000
_cell.length_b   1.000
_cell.length_c   1.000
_cell.angle_alpha   90.00
_cell.angle_beta   90.00
_cell.angle_gamma   90.00
#
_symmetry.space_group_name_H-M   'P 1'
#
loop_
_entity.id
_entity.type
_entity.pdbx_description
1 polymer ?
#
loop_
_entity_poly.entity_id
_entity_poly.type
_entity_poly.pdbx_seq_one_letter_code
_entity_poly.pdbx_strand_id
1 'polypeptide(L)'
;IKKAGLQFRDKVLDYARELLPGGEKLDIQGRNVVDGASGEVLLPLAELALTAFYSLGHSEHLTAEATSQCRDNTFSFGCCFAEIEVDIPVGKIKVLNIVNVHDSGKLINPKLAEAQVHGGMSMGLGYALSEEMKYDPKTGRLLNGNLLDYKMPTALDHPELHALFVETGDPS
;
A
#
# COMPACT_ATOMS: atom_id res chain seq x y z
N ILE A 1 2.32 11.80 5.22
CA ILE A 1 3.73 11.71 4.77
C ILE A 1 4.27 13.11 4.45
N LYS A 2 3.69 13.90 3.50
CA LYS A 2 4.22 15.22 3.09
C LYS A 2 4.46 16.17 4.27
N LYS A 3 3.47 16.32 5.16
CA LYS A 3 3.58 17.21 6.35
C LYS A 3 4.71 16.76 7.29
N ALA A 4 4.82 15.46 7.59
CA ALA A 4 5.92 14.93 8.40
C ALA A 4 7.27 15.10 7.70
N GLY A 5 7.34 14.90 6.37
CA GLY A 5 8.57 15.12 5.61
C GLY A 5 9.08 16.56 5.64
N LEU A 6 8.16 17.52 5.55
CA LEU A 6 8.52 18.94 5.68
C LEU A 6 9.04 19.28 7.08
N GLN A 7 8.36 18.82 8.13
CA GLN A 7 8.81 19.00 9.52
C GLN A 7 10.16 18.33 9.78
N PHE A 8 10.37 17.14 9.21
CA PHE A 8 11.64 16.44 9.33
C PHE A 8 12.77 17.21 8.63
N ARG A 9 12.50 17.72 7.41
CA ARG A 9 13.45 18.56 6.68
C ARG A 9 13.88 19.79 7.50
N ASP A 10 12.91 20.48 8.09
CA ASP A 10 13.19 21.67 8.89
C ASP A 10 14.05 21.32 10.11
N LYS A 11 13.75 20.24 10.84
CA LYS A 11 14.57 19.75 11.96
C LYS A 11 16.01 19.40 11.54
N VAL A 12 16.17 18.74 10.38
CA VAL A 12 17.49 18.40 9.85
C VAL A 12 18.29 19.67 9.52
N LEU A 13 17.65 20.67 8.94
CA LEU A 13 18.30 21.94 8.63
C LEU A 13 18.63 22.75 9.88
N ASP A 14 17.78 22.72 10.90
CA ASP A 14 18.05 23.38 12.18
C ASP A 14 19.27 22.74 12.84
N TYR A 15 19.35 21.42 12.90
CA TYR A 15 20.51 20.74 13.42
C TYR A 15 21.78 20.97 12.58
N ALA A 16 21.65 21.05 11.25
CA ALA A 16 22.77 21.40 10.39
C ALA A 16 23.32 22.81 10.69
N ARG A 17 22.46 23.77 11.03
CA ARG A 17 22.87 25.14 11.42
C ARG A 17 23.65 25.15 12.73
N GLU A 18 23.34 24.26 13.67
CA GLU A 18 24.12 24.10 14.91
C GLU A 18 25.55 23.60 14.63
N LEU A 19 25.67 22.68 13.65
CA LEU A 19 26.97 22.09 13.27
C LEU A 19 27.80 23.02 12.36
N LEU A 20 27.14 23.87 11.58
CA LEU A 20 27.76 24.75 10.57
C LEU A 20 27.52 26.22 10.91
N PRO A 21 28.20 26.82 11.88
CA PRO A 21 28.02 28.22 12.25
C PRO A 21 28.35 29.12 11.08
N GLY A 22 27.38 29.97 10.68
CA GLY A 22 27.48 30.89 9.53
C GLY A 22 26.63 30.50 8.32
N GLY A 23 25.97 29.35 8.33
CA GLY A 23 25.07 28.88 7.27
C GLY A 23 23.66 29.46 7.40
N GLU A 24 23.43 30.72 6.97
CA GLU A 24 22.09 31.35 7.07
C GLU A 24 21.07 30.75 6.10
N LYS A 25 21.51 30.24 4.95
CA LYS A 25 20.65 29.67 3.92
C LYS A 25 21.06 28.25 3.56
N LEU A 26 20.69 27.30 4.41
CA LEU A 26 20.94 25.88 4.14
C LEU A 26 19.74 25.26 3.39
N ASP A 27 20.05 24.33 2.48
CA ASP A 27 19.07 23.50 1.79
C ASP A 27 19.56 22.05 1.72
N ILE A 28 18.65 21.15 1.37
CA ILE A 28 18.95 19.72 1.15
C ILE A 28 18.80 19.42 -0.33
N GLN A 29 19.89 18.99 -0.95
CA GLN A 29 19.89 18.51 -2.33
C GLN A 29 20.47 17.10 -2.41
N GLY A 30 19.64 16.18 -2.91
CA GLY A 30 20.00 14.75 -2.96
C GLY A 30 20.27 14.19 -1.58
N ARG A 31 21.53 13.87 -1.31
CA ARG A 31 22.00 13.30 -0.04
C ARG A 31 22.90 14.24 0.77
N ASN A 32 22.85 15.52 0.46
CA ASN A 32 23.75 16.50 1.07
C ASN A 32 22.99 17.72 1.58
N VAL A 33 23.50 18.32 2.64
CA VAL A 33 23.22 19.70 3.03
C VAL A 33 24.10 20.59 2.19
N VAL A 34 23.48 21.59 1.55
CA VAL A 34 24.14 22.52 0.65
C VAL A 34 23.89 23.95 1.10
N ASP A 35 24.78 24.86 0.71
CA ASP A 35 24.50 26.28 0.76
C ASP A 35 23.38 26.61 -0.25
N GLY A 36 22.29 27.19 0.22
CA GLY A 36 21.11 27.48 -0.61
C GLY A 36 21.33 28.59 -1.64
N ALA A 37 22.42 29.35 -1.57
CA ALA A 37 22.76 30.41 -2.51
C ALA A 37 23.72 29.92 -3.59
N SER A 38 24.79 29.22 -3.20
CA SER A 38 25.85 28.77 -4.12
C SER A 38 25.61 27.34 -4.63
N GLY A 39 24.83 26.52 -3.90
CA GLY A 39 24.69 25.09 -4.16
C GLY A 39 25.90 24.25 -3.76
N GLU A 40 26.88 24.83 -3.06
CA GLU A 40 28.06 24.15 -2.57
C GLU A 40 27.67 23.08 -1.51
N VAL A 41 28.26 21.89 -1.62
CA VAL A 41 28.04 20.82 -0.66
C VAL A 41 28.81 21.12 0.63
N LEU A 42 28.09 21.24 1.73
CA LEU A 42 28.67 21.55 3.04
C LEU A 42 28.81 20.32 3.93
N LEU A 43 27.82 19.42 3.92
CA LEU A 43 27.81 18.26 4.79
C LEU A 43 26.96 17.13 4.18
N PRO A 44 27.47 15.89 4.09
CA PRO A 44 26.64 14.73 3.74
C PRO A 44 25.60 14.42 4.82
N LEU A 45 24.35 14.10 4.43
CA LEU A 45 23.29 13.72 5.37
C LEU A 45 23.66 12.48 6.22
N ALA A 46 24.48 11.58 5.69
CA ALA A 46 24.94 10.42 6.44
C ALA A 46 25.85 10.83 7.62
N GLU A 47 26.74 11.78 7.42
CA GLU A 47 27.61 12.32 8.47
C GLU A 47 26.81 13.12 9.51
N LEU A 48 25.87 13.95 9.05
CA LEU A 48 24.92 14.66 9.92
C LEU A 48 24.13 13.68 10.79
N ALA A 49 23.61 12.61 10.21
CA ALA A 49 22.85 11.58 10.93
C ALA A 49 23.69 10.84 11.96
N LEU A 50 24.94 10.49 11.62
CA LEU A 50 25.87 9.88 12.57
C LEU A 50 26.19 10.81 13.74
N THR A 51 26.45 12.09 13.46
CA THR A 51 26.70 13.11 14.48
C THR A 51 25.48 13.30 15.38
N ALA A 52 24.30 13.38 14.82
CA ALA A 52 23.04 13.51 15.58
C ALA A 52 22.78 12.31 16.50
N PHE A 53 23.14 11.09 16.06
CA PHE A 53 22.90 9.88 16.83
C PHE A 53 23.93 9.62 17.93
N TYR A 54 25.19 9.97 17.70
CA TYR A 54 26.31 9.64 18.61
C TYR A 54 26.86 10.84 19.39
N SER A 55 26.41 12.06 19.12
CA SER A 55 26.91 13.23 19.83
C SER A 55 26.36 13.31 21.25
N LEU A 56 27.24 13.46 22.22
CA LEU A 56 26.88 13.54 23.65
C LEU A 56 26.14 14.82 24.05
N GLY A 57 26.08 15.81 23.18
CA GLY A 57 25.42 17.09 23.43
C GLY A 57 24.03 17.23 22.84
N HIS A 58 23.59 16.30 22.03
CA HIS A 58 22.28 16.35 21.37
C HIS A 58 21.23 15.62 22.19
N SER A 59 20.25 16.35 22.69
CA SER A 59 19.19 15.83 23.57
C SER A 59 17.95 15.33 22.86
N GLU A 60 17.82 15.57 21.53
CA GLU A 60 16.65 15.22 20.75
C GLU A 60 17.00 14.34 19.56
N HIS A 61 16.22 13.29 19.35
CA HIS A 61 16.30 12.50 18.12
C HIS A 61 15.72 13.25 16.95
N LEU A 62 16.36 13.13 15.77
CA LEU A 62 15.83 13.66 14.52
C LEU A 62 14.62 12.81 14.06
N THR A 63 13.45 13.16 14.58
CA THR A 63 12.18 12.53 14.25
C THR A 63 11.12 13.56 13.95
N ALA A 64 10.14 13.22 13.14
CA ALA A 64 8.99 14.08 12.90
C ALA A 64 7.71 13.25 12.81
N GLU A 65 6.67 13.73 13.48
CA GLU A 65 5.36 13.14 13.47
C GLU A 65 4.33 14.15 12.96
N ALA A 66 3.42 13.70 12.14
CA ALA A 66 2.33 14.53 11.67
C ALA A 66 1.04 13.75 11.52
N THR A 67 -0.03 14.32 12.02
CA THR A 67 -1.37 13.80 11.84
C THR A 67 -2.02 14.46 10.63
N SER A 68 -2.62 13.64 9.78
CA SER A 68 -3.48 14.09 8.68
C SER A 68 -4.84 13.45 8.84
N GLN A 69 -5.87 14.25 8.71
CA GLN A 69 -7.25 13.80 8.72
C GLN A 69 -7.84 14.05 7.35
N CYS A 70 -8.36 13.00 6.73
CA CYS A 70 -9.23 13.13 5.56
C CYS A 70 -10.60 13.61 6.05
N ARG A 71 -11.11 14.69 5.47
CA ARG A 71 -12.42 15.26 5.82
C ARG A 71 -13.53 14.75 4.92
N ASP A 72 -13.18 14.25 3.77
CA ASP A 72 -14.10 13.79 2.75
C ASP A 72 -14.12 12.26 2.73
N ASN A 73 -15.31 11.69 2.61
CA ASN A 73 -15.47 10.28 2.36
C ASN A 73 -15.21 10.02 0.88
N THR A 74 -14.17 9.27 0.58
CA THR A 74 -13.85 8.84 -0.78
C THR A 74 -14.40 7.45 -1.01
N PHE A 75 -14.95 7.23 -2.20
CA PHE A 75 -15.48 5.94 -2.61
C PHE A 75 -14.62 5.39 -3.74
N SER A 76 -14.35 4.08 -3.69
CA SER A 76 -13.80 3.35 -4.82
C SER A 76 -14.94 2.74 -5.62
N PHE A 77 -14.78 2.72 -6.93
CA PHE A 77 -15.74 2.10 -7.86
C PHE A 77 -15.07 0.94 -8.55
N GLY A 78 -15.85 -0.07 -8.89
CA GLY A 78 -15.31 -1.20 -9.61
C GLY A 78 -16.40 -1.98 -10.34
N CYS A 79 -15.98 -2.68 -11.37
CA CYS A 79 -16.82 -3.60 -12.12
C CYS A 79 -16.04 -4.87 -12.41
N CYS A 80 -16.68 -6.02 -12.20
CA CYS A 80 -16.08 -7.33 -12.44
C CYS A 80 -16.87 -8.06 -13.53
N PHE A 81 -16.15 -8.61 -14.50
CA PHE A 81 -16.69 -9.42 -15.58
C PHE A 81 -16.07 -10.81 -15.51
N ALA A 82 -16.87 -11.85 -15.61
CA ALA A 82 -16.43 -13.23 -15.68
C ALA A 82 -16.96 -13.89 -16.95
N GLU A 83 -16.07 -14.57 -17.67
CA GLU A 83 -16.39 -15.44 -18.78
C GLU A 83 -16.39 -16.87 -18.28
N ILE A 84 -17.50 -17.58 -18.47
CA ILE A 84 -17.69 -18.95 -17.98
C ILE A 84 -18.18 -19.87 -19.08
N GLU A 85 -17.75 -21.12 -18.98
CA GLU A 85 -18.28 -22.25 -19.75
C GLU A 85 -19.06 -23.16 -18.81
N VAL A 86 -20.27 -23.55 -19.21
CA VAL A 86 -21.16 -24.39 -18.40
C VAL A 86 -21.52 -25.66 -19.16
N ASP A 87 -21.13 -26.81 -18.62
CA ASP A 87 -21.61 -28.12 -19.07
C ASP A 87 -22.93 -28.43 -18.34
N ILE A 88 -24.05 -28.14 -19.01
CA ILE A 88 -25.39 -28.25 -18.43
C ILE A 88 -25.73 -29.70 -18.02
N PRO A 89 -25.47 -30.74 -18.85
CA PRO A 89 -25.73 -32.13 -18.49
C PRO A 89 -25.05 -32.63 -17.21
N VAL A 90 -23.82 -32.12 -16.96
CA VAL A 90 -22.99 -32.52 -15.82
C VAL A 90 -23.05 -31.52 -14.67
N GLY A 91 -23.54 -30.31 -14.96
CA GLY A 91 -23.53 -29.20 -13.99
C GLY A 91 -22.15 -28.65 -13.67
N LYS A 92 -21.18 -28.83 -14.58
CA LYS A 92 -19.80 -28.37 -14.38
C LYS A 92 -19.61 -26.96 -14.90
N ILE A 93 -19.06 -26.11 -14.04
CA ILE A 93 -18.71 -24.72 -14.38
C ILE A 93 -17.19 -24.62 -14.51
N LYS A 94 -16.74 -24.00 -15.58
CA LYS A 94 -15.35 -23.60 -15.80
C LYS A 94 -15.29 -22.11 -16.01
N VAL A 95 -14.54 -21.43 -15.18
CA VAL A 95 -14.26 -20.00 -15.38
C VAL A 95 -13.10 -19.87 -16.35
N LEU A 96 -13.30 -19.16 -17.44
CA LEU A 96 -12.30 -18.99 -18.51
C LEU A 96 -11.47 -17.74 -18.28
N ASN A 97 -12.11 -16.65 -17.82
CA ASN A 97 -11.48 -15.35 -17.71
C ASN A 97 -12.17 -14.49 -16.65
N ILE A 98 -11.43 -13.69 -15.91
CA ILE A 98 -11.98 -12.69 -15.00
C ILE A 98 -11.27 -11.35 -15.24
N VAL A 99 -12.05 -10.33 -15.52
CA VAL A 99 -11.57 -8.94 -15.67
C VAL A 99 -12.20 -8.09 -14.59
N ASN A 100 -11.39 -7.43 -13.80
CA ASN A 100 -11.85 -6.52 -12.76
C ASN A 100 -11.26 -5.13 -12.99
N VAL A 101 -12.12 -4.13 -13.11
CA VAL A 101 -11.74 -2.74 -13.37
C VAL A 101 -12.07 -1.91 -12.13
N HIS A 102 -11.08 -1.19 -11.61
CA HIS A 102 -11.23 -0.35 -10.42
C HIS A 102 -10.85 1.10 -10.67
N ASP A 103 -11.62 1.99 -10.10
CA ASP A 103 -11.19 3.34 -9.77
C ASP A 103 -10.94 3.41 -8.26
N SER A 104 -9.68 3.44 -7.89
CA SER A 104 -9.22 3.59 -6.50
C SER A 104 -8.46 4.89 -6.31
N GLY A 105 -8.69 5.86 -7.20
CA GLY A 105 -7.92 7.08 -7.28
C GLY A 105 -6.47 6.81 -7.68
N LYS A 106 -5.55 7.68 -7.26
CA LYS A 106 -4.15 7.58 -7.64
C LYS A 106 -3.44 6.41 -6.97
N LEU A 107 -2.96 5.47 -7.76
CA LEU A 107 -2.23 4.30 -7.27
C LEU A 107 -0.83 4.69 -6.77
N ILE A 108 -0.57 4.46 -5.49
CA ILE A 108 0.76 4.69 -4.89
C ILE A 108 1.73 3.58 -5.30
N ASN A 109 1.23 2.34 -5.31
CA ASN A 109 1.98 1.17 -5.76
C ASN A 109 1.09 0.28 -6.64
N PRO A 110 1.19 0.39 -7.98
CA PRO A 110 0.35 -0.37 -8.91
C PRO A 110 0.43 -1.88 -8.72
N LYS A 111 1.63 -2.44 -8.48
CA LYS A 111 1.79 -3.89 -8.29
C LYS A 111 1.10 -4.41 -7.03
N LEU A 112 1.14 -3.65 -5.93
CA LEU A 112 0.41 -4.03 -4.72
C LEU A 112 -1.09 -3.88 -4.89
N ALA A 113 -1.56 -2.85 -5.61
CA ALA A 113 -2.96 -2.67 -5.93
C ALA A 113 -3.48 -3.84 -6.78
N GLU A 114 -2.76 -4.22 -7.83
CA GLU A 114 -3.06 -5.39 -8.67
C GLU A 114 -3.14 -6.68 -7.84
N ALA A 115 -2.17 -6.93 -6.95
CA ALA A 115 -2.17 -8.09 -6.07
C ALA A 115 -3.39 -8.13 -5.14
N GLN A 116 -3.86 -6.98 -4.63
CA GLN A 116 -5.07 -6.90 -3.81
C GLN A 116 -6.32 -7.24 -4.63
N VAL A 117 -6.42 -6.77 -5.87
CA VAL A 117 -7.54 -7.08 -6.75
C VAL A 117 -7.54 -8.56 -7.13
N HIS A 118 -6.39 -9.14 -7.47
CA HIS A 118 -6.25 -10.58 -7.73
C HIS A 118 -6.65 -11.42 -6.52
N GLY A 119 -6.25 -11.02 -5.31
CA GLY A 119 -6.68 -11.67 -4.07
C GLY A 119 -8.19 -11.64 -3.87
N GLY A 120 -8.82 -10.51 -4.15
CA GLY A 120 -10.28 -10.36 -4.09
C GLY A 120 -11.00 -11.24 -5.11
N MET A 121 -10.50 -11.31 -6.35
CA MET A 121 -11.05 -12.20 -7.39
C MET A 121 -10.93 -13.67 -6.98
N SER A 122 -9.78 -14.06 -6.41
CA SER A 122 -9.54 -15.41 -5.90
C SER A 122 -10.54 -15.80 -4.80
N MET A 123 -10.77 -14.90 -3.83
CA MET A 123 -11.78 -15.12 -2.80
C MET A 123 -13.19 -15.24 -3.39
N GLY A 124 -13.55 -14.35 -4.33
CA GLY A 124 -14.84 -14.41 -5.01
C GLY A 124 -15.04 -15.71 -5.77
N LEU A 125 -14.01 -16.22 -6.43
CA LEU A 125 -14.02 -17.52 -7.11
C LEU A 125 -14.26 -18.67 -6.13
N GLY A 126 -13.57 -18.65 -4.99
CA GLY A 126 -13.74 -19.63 -3.93
C GLY A 126 -15.17 -19.67 -3.39
N TYR A 127 -15.71 -18.52 -3.04
CA TYR A 127 -17.08 -18.39 -2.53
C TYR A 127 -18.14 -18.86 -3.55
N ALA A 128 -17.89 -18.63 -4.84
CA ALA A 128 -18.83 -19.00 -5.88
C ALA A 128 -18.83 -20.50 -6.21
N LEU A 129 -17.68 -21.18 -6.11
CA LEU A 129 -17.51 -22.50 -6.70
C LEU A 129 -17.16 -23.63 -5.72
N SER A 130 -16.46 -23.37 -4.63
CA SER A 130 -15.85 -24.44 -3.83
C SER A 130 -15.93 -24.28 -2.31
N GLU A 131 -15.98 -23.05 -1.81
CA GLU A 131 -15.95 -22.78 -0.38
C GLU A 131 -17.35 -22.85 0.24
N GLU A 132 -17.52 -23.67 1.26
CA GLU A 132 -18.76 -23.81 2.02
C GLU A 132 -18.45 -24.03 3.49
N MET A 133 -19.00 -23.22 4.38
CA MET A 133 -18.91 -23.42 5.82
C MET A 133 -20.09 -24.29 6.29
N LYS A 134 -19.78 -25.51 6.80
CA LYS A 134 -20.78 -26.47 7.29
C LYS A 134 -20.87 -26.41 8.80
N TYR A 135 -22.03 -26.06 9.32
CA TYR A 135 -22.30 -26.02 10.76
C TYR A 135 -23.23 -27.13 11.19
N ASP A 136 -22.98 -27.68 12.37
CA ASP A 136 -23.96 -28.52 13.07
C ASP A 136 -25.14 -27.62 13.52
N PRO A 137 -26.35 -27.88 13.02
CA PRO A 137 -27.50 -27.03 13.33
C PRO A 137 -27.94 -27.07 14.81
N LYS A 138 -27.52 -28.06 15.58
CA LYS A 138 -27.88 -28.21 17.01
C LYS A 138 -26.89 -27.52 17.93
N THR A 139 -25.61 -27.54 17.58
CA THR A 139 -24.53 -27.02 18.45
C THR A 139 -23.86 -25.77 17.94
N GLY A 140 -24.09 -25.39 16.68
CA GLY A 140 -23.39 -24.29 16.01
C GLY A 140 -21.90 -24.57 15.74
N ARG A 141 -21.44 -25.81 15.97
CA ARG A 141 -20.05 -26.17 15.76
C ARG A 141 -19.74 -26.27 14.27
N LEU A 142 -18.63 -25.67 13.84
CA LEU A 142 -18.10 -25.81 12.49
C LEU A 142 -17.61 -27.26 12.26
N LEU A 143 -18.14 -27.93 11.24
CA LEU A 143 -17.86 -29.33 10.93
C LEU A 143 -16.64 -29.50 10.03
N ASN A 144 -16.36 -28.53 9.17
CA ASN A 144 -15.28 -28.55 8.18
C ASN A 144 -14.24 -27.42 8.41
N GLY A 145 -13.86 -27.20 9.65
CA GLY A 145 -12.90 -26.15 10.05
C GLY A 145 -11.43 -26.51 9.80
N ASN A 146 -11.14 -27.24 8.75
CA ASN A 146 -9.79 -27.61 8.36
C ASN A 146 -9.61 -27.53 6.83
N LEU A 147 -8.37 -27.39 6.35
CA LEU A 147 -8.09 -27.22 4.92
C LEU A 147 -8.26 -28.49 4.08
N LEU A 148 -8.51 -29.64 4.72
CA LEU A 148 -8.86 -30.88 3.99
C LEU A 148 -10.30 -30.85 3.50
N ASP A 149 -11.21 -30.30 4.31
CA ASP A 149 -12.66 -30.32 4.03
C ASP A 149 -13.15 -28.94 3.53
N TYR A 150 -12.53 -27.84 3.94
CA TYR A 150 -12.79 -26.51 3.43
C TYR A 150 -11.93 -26.25 2.18
N LYS A 151 -12.56 -26.20 1.01
CA LYS A 151 -11.88 -26.19 -0.28
C LYS A 151 -11.63 -24.77 -0.78
N MET A 152 -10.47 -24.24 -0.47
CA MET A 152 -9.99 -22.98 -1.07
C MET A 152 -9.41 -23.23 -2.46
N PRO A 153 -9.60 -22.32 -3.43
CA PRO A 153 -8.98 -22.42 -4.73
C PRO A 153 -7.44 -22.40 -4.62
N THR A 154 -6.80 -23.26 -5.39
CA THR A 154 -5.35 -23.28 -5.56
C THR A 154 -4.94 -22.48 -6.79
N ALA A 155 -3.65 -22.23 -7.00
CA ALA A 155 -3.17 -21.52 -8.18
C ALA A 155 -3.57 -22.21 -9.52
N LEU A 156 -3.80 -23.51 -9.50
CA LEU A 156 -4.22 -24.27 -10.68
C LEU A 156 -5.73 -24.15 -10.98
N ASP A 157 -6.51 -23.70 -10.02
CA ASP A 157 -7.96 -23.52 -10.15
C ASP A 157 -8.34 -22.17 -10.70
N HIS A 158 -7.37 -21.24 -10.80
CA HIS A 158 -7.60 -19.89 -11.27
C HIS A 158 -7.53 -19.81 -12.81
N PRO A 159 -8.45 -19.07 -13.42
CA PRO A 159 -8.32 -18.63 -14.82
C PRO A 159 -7.27 -17.52 -14.91
N GLU A 160 -7.10 -16.93 -16.11
CA GLU A 160 -6.41 -15.65 -16.23
C GLU A 160 -7.19 -14.55 -15.47
N LEU A 161 -6.49 -13.83 -14.60
CA LEU A 161 -7.02 -12.75 -13.80
C LEU A 161 -6.47 -11.41 -14.31
N HIS A 162 -7.34 -10.51 -14.72
CA HIS A 162 -6.95 -9.20 -15.23
C HIS A 162 -7.45 -8.11 -14.29
N ALA A 163 -6.53 -7.37 -13.67
CA ALA A 163 -6.82 -6.18 -12.88
C ALA A 163 -6.47 -4.94 -13.68
N LEU A 164 -7.46 -4.09 -13.92
CA LEU A 164 -7.32 -2.83 -14.62
C LEU A 164 -7.66 -1.68 -13.67
N PHE A 165 -6.97 -0.56 -13.83
CA PHE A 165 -7.20 0.62 -13.03
C PHE A 165 -7.45 1.83 -13.90
N VAL A 166 -8.43 2.63 -13.51
CA VAL A 166 -8.74 3.92 -14.12
C VAL A 166 -8.65 5.01 -13.05
N GLU A 167 -8.26 6.20 -13.43
CA GLU A 167 -8.27 7.40 -12.57
C GLU A 167 -9.26 8.39 -13.19
N THR A 168 -10.45 8.53 -12.61
CA THR A 168 -11.46 9.49 -13.10
C THR A 168 -11.30 10.86 -12.48
N GLY A 169 -10.51 10.97 -11.39
CA GLY A 169 -10.29 12.23 -10.70
C GLY A 169 -11.56 12.77 -10.05
N ASP A 170 -12.39 11.90 -9.50
CA ASP A 170 -13.59 12.29 -8.77
C ASP A 170 -13.22 13.31 -7.67
N PRO A 171 -13.82 14.50 -7.65
CA PRO A 171 -13.54 15.55 -6.69
C PRO A 171 -14.18 15.33 -5.30
N SER A 172 -14.89 14.23 -5.09
CA SER A 172 -15.57 13.92 -3.82
C SER A 172 -14.63 13.70 -2.63
#